data_f7ac9d1866de07d2ed09509b7e524240
#
_entry.id   f7ac9d1866de07d2ed09509b7e524240
#
_cell.length_a   1.000
_cell.length_b   1.000
_cell.length_c   1.000
_cell.angle_alpha   90.00
_cell.angle_beta   90.00
_cell.angle_gamma   90.00
#
_symmetry.space_group_name_H-M   'P 1'
#
loop_
_entity.id
_entity.type
_entity.pdbx_description
1 polymer ?
#
loop_
_entity_poly.entity_id
_entity_poly.type
_entity_poly.pdbx_seq_one_letter_code
_entity_poly.pdbx_strand_id
1 'polypeptide(L)'
;STECGGYINRWMGTPNPAFERAASFFQGHFEGLGYETHILRVTDHGNPTEPESLNVIAWKEGRDDSCVQGMGAHMDIAPPGGPPGGGTYEGAYDNTGGTVSMMLFAKAFVEIEVECDTFLALWSSEEEGLRGSSAFANNDCDYCLPTDKELRFYINMDMMGISYPAIKPTGEPYPYHAWSGPDIDPEVQDVEITSVLDHVHRDILGAPMDMRIEGTYGAGCDQHWPEHEDLVMDVHEDTFGRSDHVTFRDLGAQTIFHLGAYDSDYSAYHSPDDTLDNMIEVVGGEDELKKSMEFVMWAAMLEFMIADQTPEVRNVNA
;
A
#
# COMPACT_ATOMS: atom_id res chain seq x y z
N SER A 1 -12.20 -20.71 -0.05
CA SER A 1 -12.71 -22.06 -0.21
C SER A 1 -11.53 -23.03 -0.36
N THR A 2 -11.70 -24.26 0.12
CA THR A 2 -10.73 -25.35 -0.04
C THR A 2 -10.49 -25.71 -1.50
N GLU A 3 -11.29 -25.22 -2.43
CA GLU A 3 -11.17 -25.48 -3.87
C GLU A 3 -10.14 -24.58 -4.57
N CYS A 4 -9.84 -23.41 -4.01
CA CYS A 4 -8.84 -22.49 -4.57
C CYS A 4 -7.42 -22.72 -4.02
N GLY A 5 -7.13 -23.92 -3.52
CA GLY A 5 -5.78 -24.30 -3.12
C GLY A 5 -5.33 -23.75 -1.76
N GLY A 6 -6.20 -23.12 -0.99
CA GLY A 6 -5.90 -22.73 0.38
C GLY A 6 -5.04 -21.50 0.55
N TYR A 7 -5.24 -20.48 -0.28
CA TYR A 7 -4.65 -19.15 -0.07
C TYR A 7 -5.39 -18.32 1.00
N ILE A 8 -6.44 -18.86 1.55
CA ILE A 8 -7.13 -18.35 2.72
C ILE A 8 -6.20 -18.50 3.91
N ASN A 9 -6.18 -17.51 4.79
CA ASN A 9 -5.31 -17.46 5.96
C ASN A 9 -3.82 -17.27 5.59
N ARG A 10 -3.50 -16.07 5.11
CA ARG A 10 -2.13 -15.62 4.87
C ARG A 10 -1.48 -15.01 6.11
N TRP A 11 -2.01 -15.30 7.30
CA TRP A 11 -1.32 -14.92 8.52
C TRP A 11 0.07 -15.58 8.56
N MET A 12 1.07 -14.79 8.90
CA MET A 12 2.47 -15.21 8.92
C MET A 12 2.83 -16.13 10.10
N GLY A 13 1.88 -16.47 10.96
CA GLY A 13 2.12 -17.34 12.14
C GLY A 13 2.64 -18.74 11.81
N THR A 14 3.15 -19.42 12.80
CA THR A 14 3.96 -20.65 12.74
C THR A 14 3.28 -21.88 12.18
N PRO A 15 4.09 -22.72 11.55
CA PRO A 15 4.46 -22.64 10.15
C PRO A 15 3.17 -22.62 9.35
N ASN A 16 3.02 -21.64 8.44
CA ASN A 16 1.83 -21.51 7.63
C ASN A 16 2.09 -21.88 6.15
N PRO A 17 1.84 -23.12 5.74
CA PRO A 17 2.03 -23.53 4.35
C PRO A 17 1.12 -22.79 3.36
N ALA A 18 0.03 -22.17 3.80
CA ALA A 18 -0.82 -21.35 2.95
C ALA A 18 -0.13 -20.04 2.61
N PHE A 19 0.52 -19.42 3.58
CA PHE A 19 1.32 -18.22 3.39
C PHE A 19 2.51 -18.46 2.45
N GLU A 20 3.28 -19.55 2.66
CA GLU A 20 4.39 -19.93 1.78
C GLU A 20 3.95 -20.16 0.34
N ARG A 21 2.79 -20.80 0.13
CA ARG A 21 2.24 -20.98 -1.22
C ARG A 21 1.80 -19.66 -1.84
N ALA A 22 1.22 -18.76 -1.07
CA ALA A 22 0.84 -17.43 -1.56
C ALA A 22 2.09 -16.65 -1.99
N ALA A 23 3.12 -16.59 -1.17
CA ALA A 23 4.38 -15.93 -1.51
C ALA A 23 5.00 -16.52 -2.80
N SER A 24 5.02 -17.85 -2.93
CA SER A 24 5.50 -18.52 -4.13
C SER A 24 4.65 -18.22 -5.37
N PHE A 25 3.34 -18.10 -5.21
CA PHE A 25 2.43 -17.72 -6.29
C PHE A 25 2.71 -16.29 -6.76
N PHE A 26 2.86 -15.35 -5.85
CA PHE A 26 3.14 -13.95 -6.17
C PHE A 26 4.52 -13.80 -6.82
N GLN A 27 5.54 -14.48 -6.28
CA GLN A 27 6.86 -14.53 -6.92
C GLN A 27 6.77 -15.05 -8.36
N GLY A 28 6.11 -16.18 -8.56
CA GLY A 28 5.92 -16.74 -9.90
C GLY A 28 5.16 -15.84 -10.87
N HIS A 29 4.28 -14.99 -10.36
CA HIS A 29 3.61 -13.96 -11.16
C HIS A 29 4.61 -12.91 -11.66
N PHE A 30 5.44 -12.34 -10.79
CA PHE A 30 6.45 -11.36 -11.17
C PHE A 30 7.52 -11.96 -12.09
N GLU A 31 7.99 -13.18 -11.82
CA GLU A 31 8.91 -13.92 -12.70
C GLU A 31 8.33 -14.13 -14.09
N GLY A 32 7.05 -14.50 -14.16
CA GLY A 32 6.31 -14.67 -15.42
C GLY A 32 6.21 -13.38 -16.25
N LEU A 33 6.33 -12.24 -15.64
CA LEU A 33 6.39 -10.92 -16.27
C LEU A 33 7.82 -10.49 -16.64
N GLY A 34 8.83 -11.23 -16.20
CA GLY A 34 10.24 -10.98 -16.53
C GLY A 34 11.00 -10.13 -15.51
N TYR A 35 10.45 -9.89 -14.34
CA TYR A 35 11.16 -9.20 -13.26
C TYR A 35 12.24 -10.09 -12.63
N GLU A 36 13.32 -9.48 -12.18
CA GLU A 36 14.19 -10.10 -11.20
C GLU A 36 13.47 -10.16 -9.85
N THR A 37 13.36 -11.35 -9.26
CA THR A 37 12.54 -11.55 -8.06
C THR A 37 13.33 -12.22 -6.95
N HIS A 38 13.01 -11.81 -5.72
CA HIS A 38 13.62 -12.36 -4.50
C HIS A 38 12.58 -12.62 -3.43
N ILE A 39 12.84 -13.65 -2.63
CA ILE A 39 12.14 -13.90 -1.37
C ILE A 39 13.06 -13.47 -0.24
N LEU A 40 12.70 -12.38 0.43
CA LEU A 40 13.38 -11.97 1.65
C LEU A 40 12.74 -12.67 2.85
N ARG A 41 13.54 -13.49 3.55
CA ARG A 41 13.11 -14.12 4.80
C ARG A 41 13.30 -13.16 5.97
N VAL A 42 12.24 -12.90 6.68
CA VAL A 42 12.23 -12.06 7.88
C VAL A 42 12.30 -12.96 9.08
N THR A 43 13.46 -13.01 9.73
CA THR A 43 13.76 -13.95 10.81
C THR A 43 13.91 -13.32 12.19
N ASP A 44 14.09 -12.00 12.23
CA ASP A 44 14.36 -11.30 13.49
C ASP A 44 13.09 -10.62 14.03
N HIS A 45 12.31 -11.40 14.73
CA HIS A 45 11.19 -10.89 15.52
C HIS A 45 11.55 -10.71 17.00
N GLY A 46 12.86 -10.80 17.35
CA GLY A 46 13.30 -10.77 18.74
C GLY A 46 12.91 -12.02 19.56
N ASN A 47 12.25 -12.98 18.92
CA ASN A 47 11.84 -14.24 19.52
C ASN A 47 12.19 -15.42 18.59
N PRO A 48 13.15 -16.28 18.96
CA PRO A 48 13.60 -17.39 18.10
C PRO A 48 12.54 -18.48 17.89
N THR A 49 11.39 -18.37 18.52
CA THR A 49 10.24 -19.28 18.35
C THR A 49 9.16 -18.73 17.43
N GLU A 50 9.29 -17.49 16.99
CA GLU A 50 8.38 -16.93 16.00
C GLU A 50 8.72 -17.41 14.58
N PRO A 51 7.70 -17.59 13.74
CA PRO A 51 7.91 -18.10 12.40
C PRO A 51 8.62 -17.07 11.52
N GLU A 52 9.36 -17.58 10.55
CA GLU A 52 9.85 -16.74 9.46
C GLU A 52 8.68 -16.21 8.64
N SER A 53 8.71 -14.94 8.28
CA SER A 53 7.84 -14.38 7.27
C SER A 53 8.59 -14.16 5.96
N LEU A 54 7.87 -13.93 4.87
CA LEU A 54 8.42 -13.91 3.52
C LEU A 54 7.92 -12.65 2.80
N ASN A 55 8.81 -11.72 2.49
CA ASN A 55 8.50 -10.68 1.50
C ASN A 55 8.75 -11.21 0.10
N VAL A 56 7.97 -10.75 -0.85
CA VAL A 56 8.22 -10.94 -2.28
C VAL A 56 8.65 -9.61 -2.86
N ILE A 57 9.86 -9.56 -3.41
CA ILE A 57 10.45 -8.36 -3.99
C ILE A 57 10.68 -8.59 -5.48
N ALA A 58 10.23 -7.69 -6.31
CA ALA A 58 10.50 -7.66 -7.74
C ALA A 58 11.25 -6.37 -8.09
N TRP A 59 12.33 -6.49 -8.84
CA TRP A 59 13.17 -5.37 -9.24
C TRP A 59 13.04 -5.07 -10.72
N LYS A 60 13.06 -3.80 -11.05
CA LYS A 60 13.17 -3.26 -12.39
C LYS A 60 14.30 -2.26 -12.45
N GLU A 61 15.25 -2.47 -13.36
CA GLU A 61 16.37 -1.58 -13.60
C GLU A 61 15.88 -0.25 -14.18
N GLY A 62 16.38 0.85 -13.62
CA GLY A 62 16.13 2.22 -14.06
C GLY A 62 17.19 2.70 -15.04
N ARG A 63 17.01 3.93 -15.54
CA ARG A 63 18.00 4.59 -16.39
C ARG A 63 19.15 5.24 -15.58
N ASP A 64 18.86 5.61 -14.35
CA ASP A 64 19.80 6.18 -13.38
C ASP A 64 19.98 5.19 -12.22
N ASP A 65 21.18 4.63 -12.12
CA ASP A 65 21.55 3.67 -11.08
C ASP A 65 21.94 4.33 -9.74
N SER A 66 21.92 5.65 -9.66
CA SER A 66 22.22 6.39 -8.42
C SER A 66 21.03 6.53 -7.48
N CYS A 67 19.83 6.19 -7.94
CA CYS A 67 18.61 6.33 -7.16
C CYS A 67 17.73 5.07 -7.18
N VAL A 68 16.85 5.01 -6.21
CA VAL A 68 15.87 3.94 -6.03
C VAL A 68 14.50 4.51 -5.63
N GLN A 69 13.45 3.86 -6.03
CA GLN A 69 12.07 4.20 -5.71
C GLN A 69 11.23 2.93 -5.63
N GLY A 70 10.01 3.02 -5.08
CA GLY A 70 9.24 1.80 -4.96
C GLY A 70 7.75 1.96 -4.77
N MET A 71 7.08 0.83 -4.92
CA MET A 71 5.67 0.63 -4.55
C MET A 71 5.51 -0.67 -3.81
N GLY A 72 4.53 -0.72 -2.91
CA GLY A 72 4.23 -1.96 -2.21
C GLY A 72 2.86 -2.01 -1.56
N ALA A 73 2.55 -3.21 -1.12
CA ALA A 73 1.38 -3.54 -0.31
C ALA A 73 1.73 -4.72 0.58
N HIS A 74 1.11 -4.84 1.76
CA HIS A 74 1.30 -6.08 2.50
C HIS A 74 0.40 -7.19 1.97
N MET A 75 0.86 -8.42 2.10
CA MET A 75 0.15 -9.61 1.64
C MET A 75 -0.28 -10.55 2.76
N ASP A 76 0.18 -10.29 3.98
CA ASP A 76 -0.30 -10.99 5.18
C ASP A 76 -1.68 -10.47 5.59
N ILE A 77 -2.23 -11.09 6.59
CA ILE A 77 -3.54 -10.75 7.17
C ILE A 77 -3.42 -10.77 8.69
N ALA A 78 -4.33 -10.06 9.35
CA ALA A 78 -4.41 -10.04 10.80
C ALA A 78 -4.48 -11.46 11.41
N PRO A 79 -3.84 -11.68 12.58
CA PRO A 79 -3.74 -13.01 13.16
C PRO A 79 -5.09 -13.62 13.52
N PRO A 80 -5.32 -14.90 13.16
CA PRO A 80 -6.52 -15.62 13.58
C PRO A 80 -6.61 -15.68 15.11
N GLY A 81 -7.73 -15.22 15.67
CA GLY A 81 -7.92 -15.19 17.11
C GLY A 81 -7.51 -13.89 17.76
N GLY A 82 -6.98 -12.94 17.01
CA GLY A 82 -6.85 -11.54 17.42
C GLY A 82 -8.23 -10.89 17.59
N PRO A 83 -8.36 -9.73 18.25
CA PRO A 83 -9.60 -8.98 18.24
C PRO A 83 -9.94 -8.50 16.82
N PRO A 84 -11.18 -8.71 16.35
CA PRO A 84 -12.33 -9.31 17.02
C PRO A 84 -12.39 -10.84 17.04
N GLY A 85 -11.37 -11.55 16.63
CA GLY A 85 -11.14 -12.94 17.03
C GLY A 85 -11.67 -14.05 16.16
N GLY A 86 -10.80 -15.01 15.97
CA GLY A 86 -11.04 -16.43 15.75
C GLY A 86 -11.73 -16.85 14.46
N GLY A 87 -10.99 -17.09 13.43
CA GLY A 87 -11.53 -17.69 12.23
C GLY A 87 -10.52 -17.76 11.10
N THR A 88 -10.98 -18.22 9.94
CA THR A 88 -10.20 -18.11 8.72
C THR A 88 -10.51 -16.77 8.09
N TYR A 89 -9.48 -15.99 7.82
CA TYR A 89 -9.60 -14.69 7.17
C TYR A 89 -9.24 -14.82 5.70
N GLU A 90 -10.03 -14.21 4.85
CA GLU A 90 -9.63 -13.97 3.46
C GLU A 90 -8.75 -12.73 3.36
N GLY A 91 -8.97 -11.75 4.26
CA GLY A 91 -8.31 -10.46 4.20
C GLY A 91 -8.54 -9.81 2.84
N ALA A 92 -9.80 -9.79 2.41
CA ALA A 92 -10.13 -9.35 1.05
C ALA A 92 -9.88 -7.86 0.88
N TYR A 93 -10.27 -7.09 1.86
CA TYR A 93 -10.02 -5.67 1.94
C TYR A 93 -8.65 -5.38 2.54
N ASP A 94 -8.31 -6.06 3.63
CA ASP A 94 -7.07 -5.92 4.35
C ASP A 94 -6.20 -7.20 4.29
N ASN A 95 -5.21 -7.34 3.33
CA ASN A 95 -4.95 -6.40 2.26
C ASN A 95 -4.78 -7.16 0.92
N THR A 96 -5.77 -7.99 0.55
CA THR A 96 -5.75 -8.62 -0.78
C THR A 96 -5.95 -7.56 -1.88
N GLY A 97 -6.75 -6.51 -1.59
CA GLY A 97 -6.97 -5.41 -2.52
C GLY A 97 -5.65 -4.75 -2.95
N GLY A 98 -4.81 -4.36 -2.00
CA GLY A 98 -3.48 -3.81 -2.28
C GLY A 98 -2.56 -4.82 -2.97
N THR A 99 -2.54 -6.07 -2.50
CA THR A 99 -1.74 -7.15 -3.11
C THR A 99 -2.08 -7.35 -4.59
N VAL A 100 -3.38 -7.41 -4.95
CA VAL A 100 -3.83 -7.57 -6.34
C VAL A 100 -3.48 -6.35 -7.17
N SER A 101 -3.60 -5.15 -6.60
CA SER A 101 -3.19 -3.91 -7.25
C SER A 101 -1.72 -3.95 -7.63
N MET A 102 -0.84 -4.40 -6.74
CA MET A 102 0.59 -4.57 -7.03
C MET A 102 0.87 -5.55 -8.17
N MET A 103 0.12 -6.65 -8.24
CA MET A 103 0.24 -7.60 -9.37
C MET A 103 -0.15 -6.97 -10.71
N LEU A 104 -1.16 -6.10 -10.71
CA LEU A 104 -1.61 -5.39 -11.91
C LEU A 104 -0.65 -4.26 -12.30
N PHE A 105 -0.10 -3.54 -11.32
CA PHE A 105 0.98 -2.58 -11.57
C PHE A 105 2.19 -3.23 -12.20
N ALA A 106 2.65 -4.33 -11.64
CA ALA A 106 3.78 -5.07 -12.22
C ALA A 106 3.56 -5.38 -13.70
N LYS A 107 2.34 -5.80 -14.07
CA LYS A 107 2.00 -6.05 -15.45
C LYS A 107 2.04 -4.80 -16.33
N ALA A 108 1.55 -3.67 -15.83
CA ALA A 108 1.56 -2.40 -16.56
C ALA A 108 3.00 -1.85 -16.69
N PHE A 109 3.82 -2.00 -15.66
CA PHE A 109 5.20 -1.50 -15.64
C PHE A 109 6.18 -2.27 -16.53
N VAL A 110 5.84 -3.45 -17.04
CA VAL A 110 6.74 -4.22 -17.92
C VAL A 110 7.28 -3.37 -19.06
N GLU A 111 6.41 -2.62 -19.74
CA GLU A 111 6.74 -1.83 -20.94
C GLU A 111 7.12 -0.37 -20.63
N ILE A 112 7.06 0.05 -19.37
CA ILE A 112 7.36 1.44 -18.96
C ILE A 112 8.83 1.54 -18.59
N GLU A 113 9.57 2.47 -19.21
CA GLU A 113 10.91 2.83 -18.74
C GLU A 113 10.80 3.71 -17.50
N VAL A 114 11.57 3.40 -16.47
CA VAL A 114 11.63 4.16 -15.21
C VAL A 114 12.96 4.87 -15.07
N GLU A 115 12.97 5.98 -14.35
CA GLU A 115 14.20 6.78 -14.15
C GLU A 115 15.13 6.08 -13.17
N CYS A 116 14.65 5.73 -11.99
CA CYS A 116 15.45 5.08 -10.95
C CYS A 116 15.16 3.57 -10.89
N ASP A 117 16.10 2.83 -10.32
CA ASP A 117 15.82 1.44 -9.97
C ASP A 117 14.56 1.36 -9.13
N THR A 118 13.64 0.48 -9.55
CA THR A 118 12.31 0.42 -8.96
C THR A 118 12.04 -0.95 -8.35
N PHE A 119 11.67 -0.98 -7.08
CA PHE A 119 11.16 -2.19 -6.46
C PHE A 119 9.63 -2.20 -6.38
N LEU A 120 9.06 -3.37 -6.65
CA LEU A 120 7.66 -3.69 -6.39
C LEU A 120 7.64 -4.76 -5.31
N ALA A 121 6.98 -4.49 -4.21
CA ALA A 121 7.08 -5.34 -3.04
C ALA A 121 5.72 -5.80 -2.51
N LEU A 122 5.68 -7.05 -2.07
CA LEU A 122 4.61 -7.57 -1.25
C LEU A 122 5.20 -7.90 0.12
N TRP A 123 4.81 -7.09 1.09
CA TRP A 123 5.32 -7.18 2.44
C TRP A 123 4.62 -8.28 3.22
N SER A 124 5.32 -8.83 4.17
CA SER A 124 4.76 -9.72 5.18
C SER A 124 4.92 -9.11 6.57
N SER A 125 4.16 -9.60 7.53
CA SER A 125 4.24 -9.14 8.92
C SER A 125 4.01 -7.64 9.09
N GLU A 126 3.19 -7.06 8.26
CA GLU A 126 2.67 -5.71 8.45
C GLU A 126 1.84 -5.68 9.73
N GLU A 127 0.92 -6.62 9.85
CA GLU A 127 0.00 -6.83 10.97
C GLU A 127 0.70 -7.16 12.31
N GLU A 128 1.96 -7.51 12.24
CA GLU A 128 2.86 -7.76 13.40
C GLU A 128 3.81 -6.57 13.64
N GLY A 129 3.55 -5.42 13.05
CA GLY A 129 4.28 -4.17 13.25
C GLY A 129 5.33 -3.87 12.19
N LEU A 130 4.97 -3.88 10.93
CA LEU A 130 5.76 -3.44 9.76
C LEU A 130 7.10 -4.19 9.60
N ARG A 131 7.17 -5.44 10.07
CA ARG A 131 8.46 -6.17 10.16
C ARG A 131 9.04 -6.50 8.80
N GLY A 132 8.17 -6.76 7.81
CA GLY A 132 8.59 -7.07 6.46
C GLY A 132 9.28 -5.90 5.77
N SER A 133 8.62 -4.77 5.71
CA SER A 133 9.19 -3.56 5.13
C SER A 133 10.43 -3.08 5.90
N SER A 134 10.39 -3.15 7.24
CA SER A 134 11.55 -2.83 8.08
C SER A 134 12.74 -3.74 7.81
N ALA A 135 12.54 -5.03 7.58
CA ALA A 135 13.61 -5.94 7.25
C ALA A 135 14.23 -5.63 5.89
N PHE A 136 13.42 -5.28 4.89
CA PHE A 136 13.91 -4.85 3.59
C PHE A 136 14.73 -3.55 3.68
N ALA A 137 14.26 -2.61 4.46
CA ALA A 137 14.86 -1.28 4.57
C ALA A 137 16.17 -1.27 5.39
N ASN A 138 16.32 -2.19 6.36
CA ASN A 138 17.41 -2.15 7.34
C ASN A 138 18.39 -3.32 7.28
N ASN A 139 18.13 -4.35 6.48
CA ASN A 139 19.05 -5.46 6.33
C ASN A 139 20.09 -5.18 5.24
N ASP A 140 21.31 -5.70 5.48
CA ASP A 140 22.39 -5.71 4.49
C ASP A 140 22.29 -7.00 3.67
N CYS A 141 21.58 -6.94 2.54
CA CYS A 141 21.48 -8.03 1.59
C CYS A 141 21.42 -7.48 0.15
N ASP A 142 21.89 -8.28 -0.82
CA ASP A 142 22.05 -7.87 -2.21
C ASP A 142 20.77 -7.39 -2.90
N TYR A 143 19.62 -7.74 -2.36
CA TYR A 143 18.29 -7.40 -2.87
C TYR A 143 17.42 -6.62 -1.87
N CYS A 144 18.02 -6.18 -0.77
CA CYS A 144 17.41 -5.22 0.17
C CYS A 144 17.53 -3.79 -0.36
N LEU A 145 16.99 -2.83 0.38
CA LEU A 145 17.11 -1.43 0.01
C LEU A 145 18.59 -1.01 -0.06
N PRO A 146 19.09 -0.55 -1.21
CA PRO A 146 20.47 -0.12 -1.34
C PRO A 146 20.77 1.10 -0.46
N THR A 147 21.86 1.05 0.30
CA THR A 147 22.27 2.15 1.18
C THR A 147 23.13 3.19 0.50
N ASP A 148 23.61 2.91 -0.70
CA ASP A 148 24.46 3.76 -1.53
C ASP A 148 23.70 4.50 -2.64
N LYS A 149 22.37 4.30 -2.72
CA LYS A 149 21.47 4.97 -3.66
C LYS A 149 20.54 5.92 -2.94
N GLU A 150 20.15 7.00 -3.59
CA GLU A 150 19.13 7.91 -3.08
C GLU A 150 17.75 7.25 -3.16
N LEU A 151 17.08 7.10 -2.02
CA LEU A 151 15.67 6.69 -1.98
C LEU A 151 14.80 7.91 -2.24
N ARG A 152 14.16 7.95 -3.39
CA ARG A 152 13.36 9.12 -3.82
C ARG A 152 11.99 9.12 -3.19
N PHE A 153 11.17 8.13 -3.55
CA PHE A 153 9.81 8.04 -3.04
C PHE A 153 9.35 6.58 -2.90
N TYR A 154 8.28 6.41 -2.15
CA TYR A 154 7.59 5.14 -2.00
C TYR A 154 6.08 5.33 -1.99
N ILE A 155 5.35 4.50 -2.73
CA ILE A 155 3.89 4.49 -2.76
C ILE A 155 3.39 3.20 -2.12
N ASN A 156 2.54 3.32 -1.12
CA ASN A 156 1.94 2.21 -0.40
C ASN A 156 0.45 2.07 -0.70
N MET A 157 0.00 0.84 -0.83
CA MET A 157 -1.41 0.54 -1.08
C MET A 157 -1.94 -0.39 -0.01
N ASP A 158 -2.94 0.07 0.71
CA ASP A 158 -3.54 -0.68 1.77
C ASP A 158 -5.06 -0.49 1.80
N MET A 159 -5.82 -1.56 2.09
CA MET A 159 -7.26 -1.55 2.16
C MET A 159 -7.94 -0.97 0.90
N MET A 160 -7.58 -1.50 -0.27
CA MET A 160 -8.10 -1.04 -1.57
C MET A 160 -9.41 -1.69 -1.94
N GLY A 161 -10.32 -0.93 -2.58
CA GLY A 161 -11.54 -1.43 -3.22
C GLY A 161 -12.85 -0.93 -2.62
N ILE A 162 -12.88 -0.54 -1.35
CA ILE A 162 -14.04 0.15 -0.76
C ILE A 162 -13.74 1.64 -0.71
N SER A 163 -13.92 2.30 -1.83
CA SER A 163 -13.57 3.71 -2.00
C SER A 163 -14.37 4.33 -3.14
N TYR A 164 -14.22 5.64 -3.34
CA TYR A 164 -14.73 6.30 -4.54
C TYR A 164 -14.31 5.51 -5.81
N PRO A 165 -15.17 5.38 -6.84
CA PRO A 165 -16.47 6.03 -7.02
C PRO A 165 -17.68 5.22 -6.50
N ALA A 166 -17.50 4.21 -5.68
CA ALA A 166 -18.62 3.50 -5.08
C ALA A 166 -19.41 4.40 -4.11
N ILE A 167 -20.71 4.17 -4.06
CA ILE A 167 -21.66 4.99 -3.29
C ILE A 167 -22.17 4.19 -2.09
N LYS A 168 -22.11 4.80 -0.91
CA LYS A 168 -22.68 4.24 0.33
C LYS A 168 -24.19 4.06 0.19
N PRO A 169 -24.79 3.15 0.96
CA PRO A 169 -26.25 3.04 1.02
C PRO A 169 -26.98 4.34 1.44
N THR A 170 -26.26 5.26 2.08
CA THR A 170 -26.75 6.60 2.43
C THR A 170 -26.85 7.55 1.24
N GLY A 171 -26.24 7.21 0.11
CA GLY A 171 -26.19 8.02 -1.10
C GLY A 171 -24.94 8.87 -1.25
N GLU A 172 -24.03 8.84 -0.30
CA GLU A 172 -22.74 9.54 -0.34
C GLU A 172 -21.66 8.65 -0.94
N PRO A 173 -20.61 9.20 -1.58
CA PRO A 173 -19.49 8.41 -2.02
C PRO A 173 -18.74 7.80 -0.83
N TYR A 174 -18.13 6.63 -1.04
CA TYR A 174 -17.11 6.15 -0.11
C TYR A 174 -15.90 7.08 -0.18
N PRO A 175 -15.28 7.39 0.96
CA PRO A 175 -14.08 8.21 0.97
C PRO A 175 -12.91 7.45 0.33
N TYR A 176 -11.97 8.22 -0.17
CA TYR A 176 -10.65 7.77 -0.56
C TYR A 176 -9.63 8.64 0.17
N HIS A 177 -8.71 8.04 0.86
CA HIS A 177 -7.74 8.75 1.67
C HIS A 177 -6.35 8.57 1.09
N ALA A 178 -5.55 9.62 1.14
CA ALA A 178 -4.12 9.53 0.90
C ALA A 178 -3.36 10.29 2.00
N TRP A 179 -2.29 9.71 2.46
CA TRP A 179 -1.31 10.35 3.33
C TRP A 179 -0.05 10.60 2.55
N SER A 180 0.49 11.79 2.67
CA SER A 180 1.77 12.14 2.07
C SER A 180 2.74 12.66 3.13
N GLY A 181 4.00 12.34 2.98
CA GLY A 181 5.02 12.77 3.94
C GLY A 181 6.45 12.46 3.47
N PRO A 182 7.47 12.86 4.21
CA PRO A 182 7.38 13.73 5.39
C PRO A 182 6.95 15.15 5.03
N ASP A 183 6.39 15.86 6.02
CA ASP A 183 6.18 17.31 5.89
C ASP A 183 7.55 17.97 5.75
N ILE A 184 7.75 18.52 4.59
CA ILE A 184 8.92 19.33 4.31
C ILE A 184 8.48 20.77 4.56
N ASP A 185 9.30 21.51 5.28
CA ASP A 185 9.15 22.92 5.60
C ASP A 185 8.24 23.64 4.59
N PRO A 186 7.08 24.19 5.03
CA PRO A 186 6.13 24.87 4.15
C PRO A 186 6.75 26.02 3.33
N GLU A 187 7.96 26.45 3.63
CA GLU A 187 8.74 27.40 2.80
C GLU A 187 9.42 26.74 1.59
N VAL A 188 9.46 25.39 1.50
CA VAL A 188 10.11 24.61 0.41
C VAL A 188 9.09 23.92 -0.50
N GLN A 189 7.84 24.24 -0.39
CA GLN A 189 6.66 23.57 -0.97
C GLN A 189 6.61 23.42 -2.49
N ASP A 190 7.62 23.80 -3.24
CA ASP A 190 7.47 23.86 -4.70
C ASP A 190 7.51 22.51 -5.42
N VAL A 191 7.92 21.40 -4.74
CA VAL A 191 8.07 20.12 -5.44
C VAL A 191 7.94 18.89 -4.54
N GLU A 192 6.91 18.83 -3.77
CA GLU A 192 6.62 17.69 -2.92
C GLU A 192 5.78 16.64 -3.66
N ILE A 193 5.86 15.40 -3.18
CA ILE A 193 5.01 14.32 -3.66
C ILE A 193 3.52 14.69 -3.55
N THR A 194 3.15 15.54 -2.59
CA THR A 194 1.81 16.10 -2.40
C THR A 194 1.34 16.90 -3.62
N SER A 195 2.23 17.62 -4.30
CA SER A 195 1.89 18.36 -5.52
C SER A 195 1.64 17.43 -6.71
N VAL A 196 2.33 16.28 -6.74
CA VAL A 196 2.06 15.22 -7.72
C VAL A 196 0.67 14.66 -7.50
N LEU A 197 0.32 14.38 -6.26
CA LEU A 197 -0.96 13.85 -5.86
C LEU A 197 -2.10 14.81 -6.19
N ASP A 198 -1.95 16.11 -5.87
CA ASP A 198 -2.91 17.16 -6.23
C ASP A 198 -3.11 17.24 -7.76
N HIS A 199 -2.02 17.28 -8.51
CA HIS A 199 -2.06 17.34 -9.97
C HIS A 199 -2.79 16.14 -10.59
N VAL A 200 -2.51 14.93 -10.11
CA VAL A 200 -3.16 13.71 -10.61
C VAL A 200 -4.66 13.77 -10.35
N HIS A 201 -5.06 14.03 -9.13
CA HIS A 201 -6.47 13.95 -8.76
C HIS A 201 -7.29 15.11 -9.30
N ARG A 202 -6.82 16.33 -9.14
CA ARG A 202 -7.57 17.53 -9.54
C ARG A 202 -7.52 17.78 -11.03
N ASP A 203 -6.33 17.77 -11.60
CA ASP A 203 -6.13 18.19 -12.97
C ASP A 203 -6.35 17.07 -13.99
N ILE A 204 -5.94 15.85 -13.67
CA ILE A 204 -6.01 14.72 -14.61
C ILE A 204 -7.31 13.93 -14.42
N LEU A 205 -7.59 13.49 -13.21
CA LEU A 205 -8.77 12.66 -12.93
C LEU A 205 -10.03 13.48 -12.71
N GLY A 206 -9.90 14.77 -12.41
CA GLY A 206 -11.05 15.66 -12.18
C GLY A 206 -11.87 15.24 -10.94
N ALA A 207 -11.25 14.58 -10.00
CA ALA A 207 -11.89 14.16 -8.76
C ALA A 207 -12.03 15.37 -7.82
N PRO A 208 -13.18 15.56 -7.18
CA PRO A 208 -13.31 16.54 -6.10
C PRO A 208 -12.35 16.15 -4.97
N MET A 209 -11.47 17.06 -4.61
CA MET A 209 -10.40 16.81 -3.68
C MET A 209 -10.24 18.00 -2.74
N ASP A 210 -10.12 17.76 -1.45
CA ASP A 210 -9.63 18.75 -0.50
C ASP A 210 -8.22 18.35 -0.04
N MET A 211 -7.29 19.27 -0.17
CA MET A 211 -5.95 19.13 0.38
C MET A 211 -5.89 19.85 1.71
N ARG A 212 -5.78 19.10 2.78
CA ARG A 212 -5.51 19.65 4.11
C ARG A 212 -4.05 19.43 4.45
N ILE A 213 -3.28 20.48 4.36
CA ILE A 213 -1.87 20.50 4.76
C ILE A 213 -1.72 20.54 6.29
N GLU A 214 -2.79 20.76 7.05
CA GLU A 214 -2.79 20.85 8.51
C GLU A 214 -3.61 19.70 9.11
N GLY A 215 -3.03 18.56 9.25
CA GLY A 215 -3.61 17.48 10.01
C GLY A 215 -2.66 16.95 11.06
N THR A 216 -2.42 17.69 12.14
CA THR A 216 -1.94 17.02 13.33
C THR A 216 -2.93 15.92 13.69
N TYR A 217 -2.52 14.68 13.51
CA TYR A 217 -3.19 13.52 14.06
C TYR A 217 -3.19 13.70 15.59
N GLY A 218 -4.18 14.43 16.09
CA GLY A 218 -4.44 14.56 17.51
C GLY A 218 -4.99 13.22 18.00
N ALA A 219 -4.31 12.63 18.94
CA ALA A 219 -4.65 11.48 19.74
C ALA A 219 -6.12 11.01 19.63
N GLY A 220 -6.41 10.13 18.69
CA GLY A 220 -7.69 9.47 18.52
C GLY A 220 -8.10 9.39 17.05
N CYS A 221 -8.31 8.18 16.57
CA CYS A 221 -8.85 7.88 15.24
C CYS A 221 -10.28 8.42 15.01
N ASP A 222 -10.77 9.28 15.90
CA ASP A 222 -12.15 9.76 15.97
C ASP A 222 -12.31 11.21 15.48
N GLN A 223 -11.35 11.77 14.78
CA GLN A 223 -11.59 13.06 14.16
C GLN A 223 -12.40 12.85 12.88
N HIS A 224 -13.72 12.78 13.06
CA HIS A 224 -14.67 13.09 12.01
C HIS A 224 -14.32 14.46 11.46
N TRP A 225 -13.93 14.49 10.21
CA TRP A 225 -13.72 15.73 9.50
C TRP A 225 -15.08 16.39 9.31
N PRO A 226 -15.27 17.59 9.82
CA PRO A 226 -16.56 18.24 9.69
C PRO A 226 -16.78 18.68 8.24
N GLU A 227 -17.86 18.19 7.65
CA GLU A 227 -18.69 18.95 6.73
C GLU A 227 -18.09 19.31 5.36
N HIS A 228 -17.56 18.33 4.62
CA HIS A 228 -17.36 18.51 3.19
C HIS A 228 -18.17 17.46 2.45
N GLU A 229 -19.44 17.77 2.21
CA GLU A 229 -20.43 16.89 1.57
C GLU A 229 -20.06 16.52 0.11
N ASP A 230 -19.05 17.16 -0.46
CA ASP A 230 -18.66 16.98 -1.86
C ASP A 230 -17.26 16.36 -2.05
N LEU A 231 -16.58 15.95 -0.97
CA LEU A 231 -15.22 15.41 -1.07
C LEU A 231 -15.21 13.91 -1.31
N VAL A 232 -14.43 13.51 -2.27
CA VAL A 232 -14.19 12.09 -2.56
C VAL A 232 -12.79 11.65 -2.16
N MET A 233 -11.87 12.58 -1.97
CA MET A 233 -10.52 12.31 -1.55
C MET A 233 -10.08 13.26 -0.43
N ASP A 234 -9.61 12.67 0.65
CA ASP A 234 -8.95 13.38 1.74
C ASP A 234 -7.45 13.15 1.66
N VAL A 235 -6.68 14.21 1.55
CA VAL A 235 -5.22 14.16 1.63
C VAL A 235 -4.78 14.63 3.01
N HIS A 236 -3.96 13.82 3.64
CA HIS A 236 -3.45 14.06 4.98
C HIS A 236 -1.94 14.15 4.98
N GLU A 237 -1.40 15.00 5.82
CA GLU A 237 0.00 14.90 6.20
C GLU A 237 0.22 13.66 7.07
N ASP A 238 1.18 12.82 6.69
CA ASP A 238 1.47 11.60 7.43
C ASP A 238 2.42 11.86 8.60
N THR A 239 1.85 12.21 9.73
CA THR A 239 2.60 12.36 10.98
C THR A 239 2.57 11.12 11.85
N PHE A 240 1.72 10.15 11.55
CA PHE A 240 1.51 9.00 12.44
C PHE A 240 1.58 7.65 11.74
N GLY A 241 1.09 7.50 10.54
CA GLY A 241 1.08 6.31 9.71
C GLY A 241 0.85 4.95 10.38
N ARG A 242 0.12 4.08 9.71
CA ARG A 242 -0.26 2.75 10.24
C ARG A 242 0.09 1.60 9.31
N SER A 243 0.81 1.86 8.20
CA SER A 243 1.16 0.85 7.20
C SER A 243 2.61 0.99 6.75
N ASP A 244 3.05 0.17 5.82
CA ASP A 244 4.47 -0.02 5.43
C ASP A 244 5.19 1.24 4.91
N HIS A 245 4.45 2.28 4.48
CA HIS A 245 5.06 3.57 4.09
C HIS A 245 5.84 4.23 5.24
N VAL A 246 5.45 3.98 6.49
CA VAL A 246 6.15 4.51 7.68
C VAL A 246 7.62 4.15 7.68
N THR A 247 7.93 2.93 7.30
CA THR A 247 9.32 2.46 7.20
C THR A 247 10.16 3.35 6.28
N PHE A 248 9.62 3.72 5.11
CA PHE A 248 10.33 4.52 4.12
C PHE A 248 10.30 6.01 4.44
N ARG A 249 9.20 6.50 5.00
CA ARG A 249 9.10 7.87 5.53
C ARG A 249 10.16 8.12 6.61
N ASP A 250 10.33 7.19 7.54
CA ASP A 250 11.29 7.30 8.63
C ASP A 250 12.75 7.28 8.13
N LEU A 251 12.98 6.83 6.90
CA LEU A 251 14.25 6.98 6.18
C LEU A 251 14.36 8.31 5.41
N GLY A 252 13.32 9.13 5.45
CA GLY A 252 13.26 10.43 4.79
C GLY A 252 12.77 10.41 3.35
N ALA A 253 12.29 9.27 2.84
CA ALA A 253 11.68 9.22 1.52
C ALA A 253 10.37 9.99 1.49
N GLN A 254 10.06 10.58 0.36
CA GLN A 254 8.71 11.06 0.07
C GLN A 254 7.78 9.86 -0.02
N THR A 255 6.64 9.89 0.65
CA THR A 255 5.69 8.77 0.63
C THR A 255 4.29 9.20 0.24
N ILE A 256 3.59 8.32 -0.47
CA ILE A 256 2.13 8.36 -0.60
C ILE A 256 1.59 7.05 -0.03
N PHE A 257 0.60 7.14 0.83
CA PHE A 257 -0.12 6.00 1.35
C PHE A 257 -1.59 6.10 0.94
N HIS A 258 -2.03 5.17 0.13
CA HIS A 258 -3.41 5.06 -0.33
C HIS A 258 -4.20 4.14 0.57
N LEU A 259 -5.37 4.61 0.98
CA LEU A 259 -6.33 3.88 1.78
C LEU A 259 -7.75 4.16 1.27
N GLY A 260 -8.59 3.15 1.21
CA GLY A 260 -10.02 3.30 0.99
C GLY A 260 -10.77 3.72 2.25
N ALA A 261 -11.97 3.21 2.43
CA ALA A 261 -12.80 3.49 3.59
C ALA A 261 -12.15 3.03 4.90
N TYR A 262 -12.35 3.79 5.95
CA TYR A 262 -11.92 3.39 7.29
C TYR A 262 -12.73 2.22 7.84
N ASP A 263 -12.25 1.62 8.92
CA ASP A 263 -12.93 0.60 9.70
C ASP A 263 -14.34 1.02 10.17
N SER A 264 -14.58 2.32 10.35
CA SER A 264 -15.91 2.87 10.63
C SER A 264 -16.92 2.67 9.50
N ASP A 265 -16.45 2.63 8.26
CA ASP A 265 -17.28 2.41 7.06
C ASP A 265 -17.27 0.95 6.59
N TYR A 266 -16.35 0.14 7.09
CA TYR A 266 -16.23 -1.28 6.82
C TYR A 266 -16.06 -2.09 8.11
N SER A 267 -17.18 -2.49 8.68
CA SER A 267 -17.23 -3.19 9.99
C SER A 267 -16.61 -4.59 9.99
N ALA A 268 -16.27 -5.13 8.82
CA ALA A 268 -15.61 -6.43 8.70
C ALA A 268 -14.08 -6.37 8.80
N TYR A 269 -13.51 -5.18 8.92
CA TYR A 269 -12.08 -4.98 9.17
C TYR A 269 -11.58 -5.87 10.32
N HIS A 270 -10.46 -6.57 10.12
CA HIS A 270 -9.84 -7.51 11.06
C HIS A 270 -10.81 -8.59 11.58
N SER A 271 -11.75 -9.03 10.75
CA SER A 271 -12.74 -10.04 11.13
C SER A 271 -12.83 -11.18 10.10
N PRO A 272 -13.46 -12.33 10.48
CA PRO A 272 -13.73 -13.40 9.54
C PRO A 272 -14.64 -13.02 8.38
N ASP A 273 -15.33 -11.90 8.50
CA ASP A 273 -16.26 -11.38 7.49
C ASP A 273 -15.55 -10.48 6.46
N ASP A 274 -14.24 -10.23 6.60
CA ASP A 274 -13.44 -9.57 5.56
C ASP A 274 -13.22 -10.53 4.39
N THR A 275 -14.25 -10.61 3.56
CA THR A 275 -14.33 -11.50 2.40
C THR A 275 -14.64 -10.72 1.12
N LEU A 276 -14.27 -11.29 -0.03
CA LEU A 276 -14.59 -10.67 -1.32
C LEU A 276 -16.10 -10.51 -1.52
N ASP A 277 -16.89 -11.50 -1.09
CA ASP A 277 -18.35 -11.43 -1.20
C ASP A 277 -18.91 -10.26 -0.36
N ASN A 278 -18.36 -10.03 0.82
CA ASN A 278 -18.77 -8.90 1.66
C ASN A 278 -18.34 -7.55 1.08
N MET A 279 -17.13 -7.45 0.54
CA MET A 279 -16.71 -6.23 -0.17
C MET A 279 -17.67 -5.90 -1.33
N ILE A 280 -18.01 -6.89 -2.15
CA ILE A 280 -18.94 -6.73 -3.27
C ILE A 280 -20.32 -6.26 -2.77
N GLU A 281 -20.81 -6.84 -1.68
CA GLU A 281 -22.09 -6.44 -1.08
C GLU A 281 -22.06 -4.99 -0.57
N VAL A 282 -21.00 -4.63 0.14
CA VAL A 282 -20.80 -3.30 0.74
C VAL A 282 -20.78 -2.20 -0.31
N VAL A 283 -20.03 -2.39 -1.39
CA VAL A 283 -19.96 -1.38 -2.47
C VAL A 283 -21.15 -1.42 -3.44
N GLY A 284 -22.06 -2.37 -3.28
CA GLY A 284 -23.29 -2.45 -4.09
C GLY A 284 -23.15 -3.27 -5.38
N GLY A 285 -22.08 -4.05 -5.54
CA GLY A 285 -21.91 -4.98 -6.65
C GLY A 285 -20.47 -5.11 -7.17
N GLU A 286 -20.24 -6.18 -7.91
CA GLU A 286 -18.92 -6.48 -8.48
C GLU A 286 -18.43 -5.37 -9.45
N ASP A 287 -19.34 -4.78 -10.24
CA ASP A 287 -18.99 -3.69 -11.15
C ASP A 287 -18.57 -2.42 -10.41
N GLU A 288 -19.17 -2.14 -9.25
CA GLU A 288 -18.79 -1.00 -8.41
C GLU A 288 -17.43 -1.25 -7.74
N LEU A 289 -17.18 -2.46 -7.26
CA LEU A 289 -15.87 -2.84 -6.73
C LEU A 289 -14.76 -2.67 -7.79
N LYS A 290 -15.01 -3.13 -9.01
CA LYS A 290 -14.06 -2.95 -10.11
C LYS A 290 -13.77 -1.50 -10.40
N LYS A 291 -14.80 -0.64 -10.45
CA LYS A 291 -14.61 0.80 -10.67
C LYS A 291 -13.77 1.45 -9.58
N SER A 292 -14.01 1.09 -8.31
CA SER A 292 -13.22 1.60 -7.20
C SER A 292 -11.75 1.16 -7.30
N MET A 293 -11.52 -0.11 -7.56
CA MET A 293 -10.17 -0.63 -7.77
C MET A 293 -9.46 0.04 -8.96
N GLU A 294 -10.15 0.18 -10.09
CA GLU A 294 -9.60 0.83 -11.29
C GLU A 294 -9.26 2.29 -11.02
N PHE A 295 -10.11 3.02 -10.31
CA PHE A 295 -9.85 4.43 -10.00
C PHE A 295 -8.56 4.60 -9.19
N VAL A 296 -8.44 3.87 -8.08
CA VAL A 296 -7.26 3.96 -7.21
C VAL A 296 -6.00 3.51 -7.92
N MET A 297 -6.09 2.45 -8.71
CA MET A 297 -4.96 1.97 -9.51
C MET A 297 -4.50 3.00 -10.55
N TRP A 298 -5.43 3.66 -11.23
CA TRP A 298 -5.08 4.74 -12.15
C TRP A 298 -4.42 5.91 -11.42
N ALA A 299 -4.95 6.28 -10.25
CA ALA A 299 -4.37 7.34 -9.44
C ALA A 299 -2.91 7.02 -9.07
N ALA A 300 -2.67 5.91 -8.41
CA ALA A 300 -1.33 5.51 -7.98
C ALA A 300 -0.35 5.30 -9.16
N MET A 301 -0.84 4.80 -10.30
CA MET A 301 -0.02 4.67 -11.51
C MET A 301 0.42 6.03 -12.05
N LEU A 302 -0.50 6.98 -12.15
CA LEU A 302 -0.20 8.33 -12.65
C LEU A 302 0.73 9.07 -11.69
N GLU A 303 0.50 8.94 -10.38
CA GLU A 303 1.35 9.51 -9.34
C GLU A 303 2.77 8.97 -9.46
N PHE A 304 2.92 7.64 -9.58
CA PHE A 304 4.23 7.03 -9.78
C PHE A 304 4.90 7.58 -11.04
N MET A 305 4.21 7.58 -12.18
CA MET A 305 4.80 8.02 -13.45
C MET A 305 5.22 9.49 -13.43
N ILE A 306 4.44 10.35 -12.77
CA ILE A 306 4.77 11.77 -12.67
C ILE A 306 5.92 11.98 -11.69
N ALA A 307 5.89 11.33 -10.53
CA ALA A 307 6.97 11.40 -9.54
C ALA A 307 8.30 10.88 -10.12
N ASP A 308 8.25 9.78 -10.88
CA ASP A 308 9.42 9.21 -11.56
C ASP A 308 10.08 10.22 -12.52
N GLN A 309 9.29 11.02 -13.22
CA GLN A 309 9.78 12.02 -14.16
C GLN A 309 10.07 13.40 -13.54
N THR A 310 9.82 13.58 -12.24
CA THR A 310 10.01 14.84 -11.52
C THR A 310 11.30 14.77 -10.70
N PRO A 311 12.43 15.36 -11.18
CA PRO A 311 13.74 15.21 -10.53
C PRO A 311 13.81 15.78 -9.11
N GLU A 312 12.87 16.68 -8.80
CA GLU A 312 12.79 17.38 -7.54
C GLU A 312 12.12 16.53 -6.43
N VAL A 313 11.39 15.50 -6.78
CA VAL A 313 10.87 14.52 -5.81
C VAL A 313 12.05 13.70 -5.29
N ARG A 314 12.61 14.09 -4.14
CA ARG A 314 13.85 13.55 -3.59
C ARG A 314 13.74 13.30 -2.10
N ASN A 315 14.60 12.41 -1.61
CA ASN A 315 14.82 12.26 -0.19
C ASN A 315 15.38 13.57 0.40
N VAL A 316 14.66 14.16 1.34
CA VAL A 316 15.04 15.44 1.99
C VAL A 316 16.17 15.32 2.98
N ASN A 317 16.56 14.11 3.34
CA ASN A 317 17.64 13.82 4.30
C ASN A 317 18.93 13.33 3.62
N ALA A 318 19.01 13.35 2.30
CA ALA A 318 20.19 12.93 1.54
C ALA A 318 21.32 13.97 1.57
#